data_0c5b55a30e10b0b88760aa2c5ec8b836
#
_entry.id   0c5b55a30e10b0b88760aa2c5ec8b836
#
_cell.length_a   1.000
_cell.length_b   1.000
_cell.length_c   1.000
_cell.angle_alpha   90.00
_cell.angle_beta   90.00
_cell.angle_gamma   90.00
#
_symmetry.space_group_name_H-M   'P 1'
#
loop_
_entity.id
_entity.type
_entity.pdbx_description
1 polymer ?
#
loop_
_entity_poly.entity_id
_entity_poly.type
_entity_poly.pdbx_seq_one_letter_code
_entity_poly.pdbx_strand_id
1 'polypeptide(L)'
;SLIPVIYMNDFTEIKTFGELALNGFVKGTYNENVMPKFGIDLKIEKAFFKYPELPKSAENIEVDIQIMNHGNELDATIVDVNKFHLDIGNSKIDMSLHLKNLVSDPAINSNILTNINFGDISSAIPFDNVNLKGTFQSDINLIGSLSSIENEKYHEFNANGNVSLKDFQYSSEEMSNSINISD
;
A
#
# COMPACT_ATOMS: atom_id res chain seq x y z
N SER A 1 25.56 1.69 6.66
CA SER A 1 24.14 2.02 6.85
C SER A 1 23.77 3.16 5.91
N LEU A 2 22.71 3.02 5.14
CA LEU A 2 22.20 4.08 4.26
C LEU A 2 21.24 5.03 4.99
N ILE A 3 20.91 4.73 6.25
CA ILE A 3 20.01 5.56 7.07
C ILE A 3 20.84 6.37 8.06
N PRO A 4 20.67 7.70 8.10
CA PRO A 4 21.35 8.54 9.09
C PRO A 4 21.00 8.13 10.53
N VAL A 5 22.03 8.14 11.39
CA VAL A 5 21.92 7.70 12.81
C VAL A 5 20.83 8.45 13.59
N ILE A 6 20.51 9.68 13.20
CA ILE A 6 19.48 10.50 13.85
C ILE A 6 18.06 9.87 13.76
N TYR A 7 17.83 9.01 12.76
CA TYR A 7 16.55 8.28 12.60
C TYR A 7 16.62 6.85 13.15
N MET A 8 17.75 6.43 13.73
CA MET A 8 17.94 5.04 14.18
C MET A 8 17.60 4.80 15.66
N ASN A 9 17.42 5.84 16.45
CA ASN A 9 17.18 5.68 17.89
C ASN A 9 15.86 4.95 18.20
N ASP A 10 14.85 5.09 17.32
CA ASP A 10 13.56 4.42 17.46
C ASP A 10 13.53 3.02 16.82
N PHE A 11 14.61 2.64 16.11
CA PHE A 11 14.69 1.40 15.31
C PHE A 11 15.66 0.36 15.88
N THR A 12 16.30 0.62 17.03
CA THR A 12 17.39 -0.23 17.55
C THR A 12 16.95 -1.64 17.95
N GLU A 13 15.67 -1.87 18.16
CA GLU A 13 15.13 -3.17 18.56
C GLU A 13 14.19 -3.82 17.51
N ILE A 14 13.95 -3.14 16.40
CA ILE A 14 13.15 -3.70 15.32
C ILE A 14 13.87 -4.90 14.69
N LYS A 15 13.16 -6.01 14.56
CA LYS A 15 13.67 -7.20 13.87
C LYS A 15 13.18 -7.20 12.43
N THR A 16 14.11 -7.18 11.51
CA THR A 16 13.82 -7.27 10.07
C THR A 16 14.73 -8.30 9.41
N PHE A 17 14.22 -9.02 8.44
CA PHE A 17 15.00 -9.81 7.51
C PHE A 17 14.25 -9.91 6.18
N GLY A 18 14.89 -10.39 5.15
CA GLY A 18 14.35 -10.53 3.79
C GLY A 18 15.40 -10.17 2.76
N GLU A 19 15.02 -10.35 1.52
CA GLU A 19 15.84 -9.98 0.36
C GLU A 19 15.27 -8.73 -0.28
N LEU A 20 16.11 -7.72 -0.55
CA LEU A 20 15.75 -6.50 -1.23
C LEU A 20 16.65 -6.32 -2.44
N ALA A 21 16.06 -6.18 -3.61
CA ALA A 21 16.73 -5.76 -4.82
C ALA A 21 16.15 -4.43 -5.31
N LEU A 22 17.00 -3.46 -5.54
CA LEU A 22 16.64 -2.17 -6.11
C LEU A 22 17.55 -1.88 -7.28
N ASN A 23 16.97 -1.73 -8.46
CA ASN A 23 17.64 -1.32 -9.68
C ASN A 23 17.01 -0.04 -10.21
N GLY A 24 17.79 0.78 -10.87
CA GLY A 24 17.26 1.98 -11.45
C GLY A 24 18.22 2.61 -12.45
N PHE A 25 17.68 3.40 -13.31
CA PHE A 25 18.45 4.22 -14.25
C PHE A 25 17.77 5.58 -14.47
N VAL A 26 18.57 6.56 -14.82
CA VAL A 26 18.11 7.87 -15.33
C VAL A 26 18.97 8.20 -16.55
N LYS A 27 18.33 8.57 -17.67
CA LYS A 27 19.04 8.89 -18.92
C LYS A 27 18.33 9.99 -19.70
N GLY A 28 19.07 11.00 -20.11
CA GLY A 28 18.56 12.10 -20.91
C GLY A 28 18.72 13.45 -20.25
N THR A 29 18.07 14.46 -20.81
CA THR A 29 18.13 15.84 -20.33
C THR A 29 16.95 16.11 -19.40
N TYR A 30 17.20 16.83 -18.32
CA TYR A 30 16.17 17.35 -17.43
C TYR A 30 16.08 18.86 -17.58
N ASN A 31 14.88 19.37 -17.84
CA ASN A 31 14.57 20.79 -17.79
C ASN A 31 13.08 20.99 -17.46
N GLU A 32 12.61 22.22 -17.44
CA GLU A 32 11.23 22.57 -17.06
C GLU A 32 10.16 21.88 -17.92
N ASN A 33 10.48 21.49 -19.15
CA ASN A 33 9.54 20.93 -20.13
C ASN A 33 9.83 19.47 -20.49
N VAL A 34 10.94 18.90 -20.05
CA VAL A 34 11.38 17.58 -20.46
C VAL A 34 11.90 16.79 -19.26
N MET A 35 11.27 15.68 -19.00
CA MET A 35 11.74 14.67 -18.04
C MET A 35 12.73 13.72 -18.72
N PRO A 36 13.83 13.34 -18.05
CA PRO A 36 14.66 12.26 -18.53
C PRO A 36 13.92 10.94 -18.52
N LYS A 37 14.32 10.03 -19.38
CA LYS A 37 13.90 8.63 -19.25
C LYS A 37 14.43 8.07 -17.94
N PHE A 38 13.59 7.43 -17.14
CA PHE A 38 14.01 6.75 -15.92
C PHE A 38 13.23 5.45 -15.70
N GLY A 39 13.82 4.56 -14.95
CA GLY A 39 13.18 3.34 -14.48
C GLY A 39 13.65 3.00 -13.08
N ILE A 40 12.76 2.43 -12.29
CA ILE A 40 13.02 1.90 -10.96
C ILE A 40 12.35 0.55 -10.88
N ASP A 41 13.11 -0.49 -10.50
CA ASP A 41 12.63 -1.81 -10.19
C ASP A 41 12.93 -2.11 -8.72
N LEU A 42 11.91 -2.27 -7.90
CA LEU A 42 12.01 -2.66 -6.50
C LEU A 42 11.42 -4.06 -6.31
N LYS A 43 12.23 -4.95 -5.76
CA LYS A 43 11.78 -6.29 -5.39
C LYS A 43 12.13 -6.58 -3.94
N ILE A 44 11.15 -7.03 -3.18
CA ILE A 44 11.31 -7.51 -1.81
C ILE A 44 10.74 -8.92 -1.76
N GLU A 45 11.53 -9.86 -1.23
CA GLU A 45 11.14 -11.26 -1.12
C GLU A 45 11.33 -11.77 0.31
N LYS A 46 10.34 -12.55 0.77
CA LYS A 46 10.38 -13.23 2.08
C LYS A 46 10.73 -12.28 3.23
N ALA A 47 10.28 -11.03 3.15
CA ALA A 47 10.62 -10.09 4.19
C ALA A 47 9.74 -10.29 5.42
N PHE A 48 10.31 -9.89 6.53
CA PHE A 48 9.74 -9.97 7.85
C PHE A 48 10.03 -8.67 8.59
N PHE A 49 9.06 -8.24 9.38
CA PHE A 49 9.17 -7.07 10.21
C PHE A 49 8.47 -7.31 11.55
N LYS A 50 9.15 -7.00 12.63
CA LYS A 50 8.56 -7.07 13.97
C LYS A 50 8.95 -5.88 14.82
N TYR A 51 7.95 -5.18 15.33
CA TYR A 51 8.11 -4.15 16.34
C TYR A 51 8.40 -4.79 17.71
N PRO A 52 9.33 -4.26 18.52
CA PRO A 52 9.83 -4.92 19.74
C PRO A 52 8.76 -5.26 20.75
N GLU A 53 7.87 -4.31 21.01
CA GLU A 53 6.86 -4.40 22.06
C GLU A 53 5.54 -5.03 21.60
N LEU A 54 5.39 -5.29 20.30
CA LEU A 54 4.15 -5.83 19.77
C LEU A 54 4.20 -7.36 19.67
N PRO A 55 3.09 -8.05 20.01
CA PRO A 55 3.09 -9.51 20.04
C PRO A 55 3.15 -10.16 18.67
N LYS A 56 2.69 -9.49 17.61
CA LYS A 56 2.68 -10.01 16.25
C LYS A 56 3.72 -9.35 15.36
N SER A 57 4.00 -9.98 14.24
CA SER A 57 4.91 -9.56 13.19
C SER A 57 4.18 -9.44 11.87
N ALA A 58 4.75 -8.69 10.95
CA ALA A 58 4.43 -8.74 9.53
C ALA A 58 5.37 -9.76 8.87
N GLU A 59 4.81 -10.72 8.16
CA GLU A 59 5.52 -11.88 7.61
C GLU A 59 5.21 -12.07 6.14
N ASN A 60 6.03 -12.89 5.47
CA ASN A 60 5.86 -13.21 4.05
C ASN A 60 5.70 -11.97 3.17
N ILE A 61 6.35 -10.87 3.56
CA ILE A 61 6.23 -9.62 2.80
C ILE A 61 6.90 -9.81 1.45
N GLU A 62 6.12 -9.64 0.39
CA GLU A 62 6.58 -9.67 -0.99
C GLU A 62 6.10 -8.42 -1.72
N VAL A 63 7.04 -7.76 -2.38
CA VAL A 63 6.78 -6.54 -3.15
C VAL A 63 7.52 -6.65 -4.48
N ASP A 64 6.82 -6.37 -5.58
CA ASP A 64 7.39 -6.24 -6.91
C ASP A 64 6.78 -4.99 -7.55
N ILE A 65 7.59 -3.93 -7.63
CA ILE A 65 7.18 -2.63 -8.15
C ILE A 65 8.11 -2.22 -9.28
N GLN A 66 7.51 -1.79 -10.38
CA GLN A 66 8.20 -1.17 -11.50
C GLN A 66 7.65 0.23 -11.74
N ILE A 67 8.53 1.19 -11.87
CA ILE A 67 8.20 2.56 -12.24
C ILE A 67 8.99 2.90 -13.49
N MET A 68 8.32 3.30 -14.54
CA MET A 68 8.94 3.60 -15.82
C MET A 68 8.43 4.91 -16.41
N ASN A 69 9.36 5.77 -16.81
CA ASN A 69 9.08 6.91 -17.66
C ASN A 69 9.98 6.82 -18.90
N HIS A 70 9.36 6.85 -20.08
CA HIS A 70 10.11 6.74 -21.35
C HIS A 70 10.74 8.06 -21.82
N GLY A 71 10.68 9.07 -20.97
CA GLY A 71 11.08 10.44 -21.26
C GLY A 71 9.92 11.26 -21.81
N ASN A 72 10.01 12.54 -21.74
CA ASN A 72 9.10 13.56 -22.22
C ASN A 72 8.42 14.33 -21.07
N GLU A 73 7.36 13.86 -20.51
CA GLU A 73 6.59 14.48 -19.42
C GLU A 73 6.40 13.55 -18.23
N LEU A 74 6.14 14.10 -17.07
CA LEU A 74 5.93 13.32 -15.85
C LEU A 74 4.67 12.42 -15.94
N ASP A 75 3.69 12.89 -16.68
CA ASP A 75 2.41 12.17 -16.89
C ASP A 75 2.58 10.87 -17.68
N ALA A 76 3.66 10.76 -18.47
CA ALA A 76 4.04 9.51 -19.16
C ALA A 76 4.63 8.43 -18.22
N THR A 77 4.67 8.70 -16.92
CA THR A 77 5.11 7.70 -15.94
C THR A 77 4.06 6.63 -15.75
N ILE A 78 4.51 5.39 -15.78
CA ILE A 78 3.71 4.20 -15.46
C ILE A 78 4.23 3.62 -14.15
N VAL A 79 3.31 3.25 -13.27
CA VAL A 79 3.61 2.54 -12.02
C VAL A 79 2.90 1.20 -12.05
N ASP A 80 3.68 0.13 -11.99
CA ASP A 80 3.21 -1.24 -11.88
C ASP A 80 3.59 -1.81 -10.52
N VAL A 81 2.60 -2.13 -9.70
CA VAL A 81 2.74 -3.00 -8.54
C VAL A 81 2.30 -4.39 -8.99
N ASN A 82 3.25 -5.18 -9.49
CA ASN A 82 2.98 -6.53 -9.97
C ASN A 82 2.55 -7.47 -8.83
N LYS A 83 3.11 -7.23 -7.66
CA LYS A 83 2.80 -7.96 -6.44
C LYS A 83 3.00 -7.09 -5.21
N PHE A 84 2.04 -7.11 -4.34
CA PHE A 84 2.17 -6.72 -2.94
C PHE A 84 1.47 -7.80 -2.11
N HIS A 85 2.21 -8.45 -1.24
CA HIS A 85 1.71 -9.47 -0.33
C HIS A 85 2.23 -9.22 1.09
N LEU A 86 1.35 -9.41 2.07
CA LEU A 86 1.66 -9.20 3.48
C LEU A 86 0.77 -10.10 4.35
N ASP A 87 1.38 -10.87 5.25
CA ASP A 87 0.70 -11.60 6.32
C ASP A 87 0.92 -10.93 7.67
N ILE A 88 -0.13 -10.76 8.47
CA ILE A 88 -0.07 -10.34 9.87
C ILE A 88 -0.98 -11.25 10.69
N GLY A 89 -0.41 -12.21 11.40
CA GLY A 89 -1.18 -13.24 12.09
C GLY A 89 -2.04 -14.05 11.11
N ASN A 90 -3.37 -13.96 11.22
CA ASN A 90 -4.31 -14.58 10.29
C ASN A 90 -4.77 -13.63 9.18
N SER A 91 -4.33 -12.39 9.22
CA SER A 91 -4.66 -11.38 8.21
C SER A 91 -3.76 -11.52 7.00
N LYS A 92 -4.36 -11.39 5.82
CA LYS A 92 -3.67 -11.45 4.54
C LYS A 92 -4.10 -10.29 3.66
N ILE A 93 -3.13 -9.69 2.99
CA ILE A 93 -3.32 -8.61 2.02
C ILE A 93 -2.57 -8.97 0.76
N ASP A 94 -3.29 -9.07 -0.34
CA ASP A 94 -2.75 -9.24 -1.68
C ASP A 94 -3.27 -8.11 -2.57
N MET A 95 -2.37 -7.47 -3.31
CA MET A 95 -2.72 -6.37 -4.20
C MET A 95 -1.85 -6.38 -5.45
N SER A 96 -2.46 -6.02 -6.57
CA SER A 96 -1.76 -5.56 -7.76
C SER A 96 -2.34 -4.23 -8.23
N LEU A 97 -1.52 -3.40 -8.87
CA LEU A 97 -1.92 -2.06 -9.28
C LEU A 97 -1.16 -1.66 -10.55
N HIS A 98 -1.87 -1.11 -11.50
CA HIS A 98 -1.31 -0.46 -12.67
C HIS A 98 -1.85 0.97 -12.76
N LEU A 99 -0.97 1.96 -12.74
CA LEU A 99 -1.30 3.38 -12.79
C LEU A 99 -0.67 4.04 -14.01
N LYS A 100 -1.43 4.90 -14.67
CA LYS A 100 -1.02 5.78 -15.77
C LYS A 100 -1.54 7.19 -15.56
N ASN A 101 -0.99 8.14 -16.32
CA ASN A 101 -1.44 9.54 -16.36
C ASN A 101 -1.49 10.15 -14.96
N LEU A 102 -0.41 10.00 -14.20
CA LEU A 102 -0.36 10.30 -12.76
C LEU A 102 -0.68 11.75 -12.40
N VAL A 103 -0.55 12.66 -13.34
CA VAL A 103 -0.71 14.11 -13.14
C VAL A 103 -2.02 14.62 -13.73
N SER A 104 -2.34 14.24 -14.97
CA SER A 104 -3.52 14.78 -15.69
C SER A 104 -4.82 14.13 -15.23
N ASP A 105 -4.88 12.81 -15.26
CA ASP A 105 -6.04 12.02 -14.86
C ASP A 105 -5.62 10.58 -14.53
N PRO A 106 -5.29 10.30 -13.27
CA PRO A 106 -4.81 8.98 -12.86
C PRO A 106 -5.77 7.87 -13.26
N ALA A 107 -5.31 7.01 -14.16
CA ALA A 107 -6.05 5.82 -14.59
C ALA A 107 -5.53 4.61 -13.81
N ILE A 108 -6.46 3.89 -13.19
CA ILE A 108 -6.22 2.79 -12.25
C ILE A 108 -6.73 1.49 -12.82
N ASN A 109 -5.91 0.44 -12.72
CA ASN A 109 -6.33 -0.95 -12.84
C ASN A 109 -5.74 -1.71 -11.65
N SER A 110 -6.59 -2.21 -10.75
CA SER A 110 -6.16 -2.82 -9.49
C SER A 110 -6.99 -4.03 -9.13
N ASN A 111 -6.32 -5.04 -8.56
CA ASN A 111 -6.96 -6.14 -7.85
C ASN A 111 -6.57 -6.07 -6.38
N ILE A 112 -7.54 -6.18 -5.49
CA ILE A 112 -7.34 -6.11 -4.05
C ILE A 112 -8.07 -7.29 -3.40
N LEU A 113 -7.29 -8.23 -2.86
CA LEU A 113 -7.80 -9.37 -2.10
C LEU A 113 -7.32 -9.25 -0.65
N THR A 114 -8.23 -9.12 0.28
CA THR A 114 -7.89 -8.99 1.70
C THR A 114 -8.73 -9.89 2.59
N ASN A 115 -8.11 -10.35 3.65
CA ASN A 115 -8.77 -10.94 4.81
C ASN A 115 -8.10 -10.38 6.06
N ILE A 116 -8.66 -9.35 6.65
CA ILE A 116 -8.06 -8.57 7.73
C ILE A 116 -8.81 -8.83 9.03
N ASN A 117 -8.09 -9.24 10.07
CA ASN A 117 -8.54 -9.15 11.45
C ASN A 117 -7.87 -7.91 12.07
N PHE A 118 -8.65 -6.90 12.42
CA PHE A 118 -8.12 -5.64 12.94
C PHE A 118 -7.35 -5.80 14.25
N GLY A 119 -7.70 -6.81 15.06
CA GLY A 119 -6.93 -7.16 16.25
C GLY A 119 -5.53 -7.71 15.92
N ASP A 120 -5.36 -8.37 14.79
CA ASP A 120 -4.04 -8.81 14.30
C ASP A 120 -3.20 -7.61 13.89
N ILE A 121 -3.80 -6.67 13.15
CA ILE A 121 -3.11 -5.46 12.69
C ILE A 121 -2.65 -4.62 13.88
N SER A 122 -3.53 -4.33 14.84
CA SER A 122 -3.18 -3.57 16.04
C SER A 122 -2.18 -4.26 16.97
N SER A 123 -1.99 -5.57 16.77
CA SER A 123 -0.99 -6.36 17.48
C SER A 123 0.39 -6.38 16.79
N ALA A 124 0.51 -5.86 15.58
CA ALA A 124 1.75 -5.84 14.80
C ALA A 124 2.24 -4.42 14.46
N ILE A 125 1.32 -3.45 14.46
CA ILE A 125 1.60 -2.04 14.16
C ILE A 125 1.15 -1.20 15.36
N PRO A 126 1.99 -0.28 15.86
CA PRO A 126 1.61 0.58 16.97
C PRO A 126 0.55 1.60 16.51
N PHE A 127 -0.57 1.61 17.20
CA PHE A 127 -1.61 2.62 17.06
C PHE A 127 -1.78 3.31 18.41
N ASP A 128 -1.31 4.53 18.53
CA ASP A 128 -1.46 5.28 19.76
C ASP A 128 -2.93 5.61 20.01
N ASN A 129 -3.43 5.21 21.18
CA ASN A 129 -4.77 5.55 21.66
C ASN A 129 -5.94 5.14 20.76
N VAL A 130 -5.74 4.12 19.93
CA VAL A 130 -6.79 3.57 19.04
C VAL A 130 -7.09 2.13 19.41
N ASN A 131 -8.36 1.82 19.62
CA ASN A 131 -8.84 0.44 19.74
C ASN A 131 -9.61 0.07 18.48
N LEU A 132 -9.13 -0.97 17.79
CA LEU A 132 -9.65 -1.44 16.52
C LEU A 132 -9.96 -2.92 16.61
N LYS A 133 -11.21 -3.33 16.29
CA LYS A 133 -11.65 -4.73 16.28
C LYS A 133 -12.53 -5.02 15.09
N GLY A 134 -12.77 -6.31 14.85
CA GLY A 134 -13.61 -6.81 13.78
C GLY A 134 -12.80 -7.41 12.63
N THR A 135 -13.50 -7.78 11.57
CA THR A 135 -12.90 -8.38 10.38
C THR A 135 -13.33 -7.63 9.13
N PHE A 136 -12.41 -7.44 8.21
CA PHE A 136 -12.66 -6.88 6.88
C PHE A 136 -12.19 -7.85 5.82
N GLN A 137 -13.07 -8.17 4.89
CA GLN A 137 -12.76 -9.02 3.74
C GLN A 137 -13.09 -8.27 2.46
N SER A 138 -12.22 -8.33 1.49
CA SER A 138 -12.48 -7.79 0.15
C SER A 138 -11.90 -8.69 -0.93
N ASP A 139 -12.63 -8.77 -2.03
CA ASP A 139 -12.16 -9.27 -3.32
C ASP A 139 -12.69 -8.30 -4.36
N ILE A 140 -11.84 -7.35 -4.76
CA ILE A 140 -12.25 -6.18 -5.55
C ILE A 140 -11.35 -6.05 -6.77
N ASN A 141 -11.97 -5.81 -7.92
CA ASN A 141 -11.31 -5.35 -9.14
C ASN A 141 -11.77 -3.93 -9.46
N LEU A 142 -10.84 -3.02 -9.67
CA LEU A 142 -11.07 -1.61 -9.97
C LEU A 142 -10.45 -1.26 -11.32
N ILE A 143 -11.22 -0.68 -12.24
CA ILE A 143 -10.74 -0.18 -13.53
C ILE A 143 -11.43 1.14 -13.83
N GLY A 144 -10.67 2.21 -13.98
CA GLY A 144 -11.22 3.53 -14.31
C GLY A 144 -10.23 4.65 -14.10
N SER A 145 -10.69 5.89 -14.24
CA SER A 145 -9.91 7.08 -13.95
C SER A 145 -10.45 7.85 -12.74
N LEU A 146 -9.60 8.64 -12.12
CA LEU A 146 -9.97 9.45 -10.97
C LEU A 146 -11.06 10.47 -11.34
N SER A 147 -10.96 11.08 -12.50
CA SER A 147 -11.96 12.04 -13.01
C SER A 147 -13.35 11.44 -13.17
N SER A 148 -13.45 10.14 -13.44
CA SER A 148 -14.74 9.45 -13.53
C SER A 148 -15.50 9.47 -12.19
N ILE A 149 -14.76 9.36 -11.07
CA ILE A 149 -15.33 9.44 -9.72
C ILE A 149 -15.63 10.89 -9.35
N GLU A 150 -14.68 11.81 -9.56
CA GLU A 150 -14.80 13.22 -9.21
C GLU A 150 -15.94 13.95 -9.96
N ASN A 151 -16.19 13.53 -11.20
CA ASN A 151 -17.27 14.08 -12.03
C ASN A 151 -18.57 13.27 -11.95
N GLU A 152 -18.70 12.34 -10.99
CA GLU A 152 -19.87 11.47 -10.78
C GLU A 152 -20.23 10.60 -12.00
N LYS A 153 -19.26 10.35 -12.89
CA LYS A 153 -19.41 9.49 -14.06
C LYS A 153 -19.15 8.02 -13.71
N TYR A 154 -19.87 7.50 -12.73
CA TYR A 154 -19.63 6.15 -12.19
C TYR A 154 -19.76 5.04 -13.24
N HIS A 155 -20.46 5.28 -14.35
CA HIS A 155 -20.56 4.33 -15.45
C HIS A 155 -19.25 4.15 -16.25
N GLU A 156 -18.30 5.08 -16.10
CA GLU A 156 -16.96 5.01 -16.69
C GLU A 156 -15.94 4.36 -15.72
N PHE A 157 -16.33 4.15 -14.46
CA PHE A 157 -15.51 3.50 -13.43
C PHE A 157 -16.09 2.13 -13.10
N ASN A 158 -15.34 1.08 -13.43
CA ASN A 158 -15.76 -0.29 -13.17
C ASN A 158 -15.18 -0.76 -11.82
N ALA A 159 -16.04 -0.97 -10.84
CA ALA A 159 -15.71 -1.56 -9.56
C ALA A 159 -16.55 -2.83 -9.38
N ASN A 160 -15.89 -3.97 -9.43
CA ASN A 160 -16.53 -5.28 -9.23
C ASN A 160 -15.92 -6.00 -8.06
N GLY A 161 -16.75 -6.71 -7.31
CA GLY A 161 -16.29 -7.56 -6.24
C GLY A 161 -17.19 -7.58 -5.03
N ASN A 162 -16.65 -8.09 -3.95
CA ASN A 162 -17.35 -8.23 -2.68
C ASN A 162 -16.54 -7.55 -1.57
N VAL A 163 -17.25 -6.91 -0.66
CA VAL A 163 -16.70 -6.34 0.58
C VAL A 163 -17.57 -6.80 1.74
N SER A 164 -16.94 -7.25 2.80
CA SER A 164 -17.61 -7.60 4.06
C SER A 164 -16.86 -6.97 5.23
N LEU A 165 -17.59 -6.31 6.10
CA LEU A 165 -17.09 -5.74 7.35
C LEU A 165 -17.98 -6.26 8.48
N LYS A 166 -17.39 -7.01 9.43
CA LYS A 166 -18.11 -7.67 10.51
C LYS A 166 -17.56 -7.29 11.86
N ASP A 167 -18.47 -7.12 12.83
CA ASP A 167 -18.15 -6.82 14.23
C ASP A 167 -17.14 -5.66 14.39
N PHE A 168 -17.20 -4.68 13.48
CA PHE A 168 -16.27 -3.59 13.45
C PHE A 168 -16.50 -2.65 14.62
N GLN A 169 -15.43 -2.38 15.37
CA GLN A 169 -15.40 -1.43 16.47
C GLN A 169 -14.17 -0.53 16.32
N TYR A 170 -14.41 0.75 16.37
CA TYR A 170 -13.38 1.77 16.39
C TYR A 170 -13.62 2.72 17.55
N SER A 171 -12.60 2.96 18.36
CA SER A 171 -12.60 4.00 19.37
C SER A 171 -11.20 4.62 19.52
N SER A 172 -11.14 5.92 19.76
CA SER A 172 -9.90 6.62 20.08
C SER A 172 -10.15 7.60 21.21
N GLU A 173 -9.08 8.01 21.91
CA GLU A 173 -9.18 9.02 22.98
C GLU A 173 -9.64 10.39 22.48
N GLU A 174 -9.43 10.69 21.20
CA GLU A 174 -9.85 11.94 20.57
C GLU A 174 -11.33 11.96 20.20
N MET A 175 -11.98 10.80 20.14
CA MET A 175 -13.40 10.68 19.78
C MET A 175 -14.27 10.47 21.02
N SER A 176 -15.27 11.32 21.19
CA SER A 176 -16.26 11.18 22.26
C SER A 176 -17.16 9.95 22.15
N ASN A 177 -17.28 9.37 20.96
CA ASN A 177 -18.12 8.21 20.66
C ASN A 177 -17.35 7.13 19.89
N SER A 178 -17.64 5.87 20.19
CA SER A 178 -17.14 4.74 19.40
C SER A 178 -18.03 4.52 18.16
N ILE A 179 -17.40 4.05 17.07
CA ILE A 179 -18.10 3.55 15.88
C ILE A 179 -18.24 2.05 16.04
N ASN A 180 -19.48 1.53 15.95
CA ASN A 180 -19.75 0.11 16.01
C ASN A 180 -20.62 -0.28 14.81
N ILE A 181 -20.19 -1.29 14.07
CA ILE A 181 -20.92 -1.92 12.97
C ILE A 181 -21.05 -3.38 13.34
N SER A 182 -22.25 -3.83 13.60
CA SER A 182 -22.60 -5.25 13.72
C SER A 182 -23.16 -5.75 12.38
N ASP A 183 -23.10 -7.06 12.15
CA ASP A 183 -23.71 -7.73 10.99
C ASP A 183 -25.20 -7.39 10.83
#